data_4fb0b1262a8e57ae996d0cff5b7389a4
#
_entry.id   4fb0b1262a8e57ae996d0cff5b7389a4
#
_cell.length_a   1.000
_cell.length_b   1.000
_cell.length_c   1.000
_cell.angle_alpha   90.00
_cell.angle_beta   90.00
_cell.angle_gamma   90.00
#
_symmetry.space_group_name_H-M   'P 1'
#
loop_
_entity.id
_entity.type
_entity.pdbx_description
1 polymer ?
#
loop_
_entity_poly.entity_id
_entity_poly.type
_entity_poly.pdbx_seq_one_letter_code
_entity_poly.pdbx_strand_id
1 'polypeptide(L)'
;MAVCFCVNMIYVRPEFSDILGGFIPQIPSDSYDQMIGLVGAVIMPHNLFLHSALVLSRELDRSNRKDIKEANFYFSLEATISLSVSFFINMCVICTFAYWHFKDEGHDITLQTAHLALRETFGEGAKIVWAIGLLAAGQSSTMTGTYAGQFVMQGFLRLRFAPWIQVLITRSIAILPSLVVAYYEAYDSVDGWINILQAIQLPFALIPLLKFTSTSTIMKEFRNHKYVTCF
;
A
#
# COMPACT_ATOMS: atom_id res chain seq x y z
N MET A 1 -4.35 -0.81 16.50
CA MET A 1 -2.96 -0.55 16.05
C MET A 1 -2.73 0.92 15.69
N ALA A 2 -3.47 1.54 14.77
CA ALA A 2 -3.30 2.96 14.44
C ALA A 2 -3.35 3.89 15.67
N VAL A 3 -4.34 3.69 16.56
CA VAL A 3 -4.46 4.46 17.82
C VAL A 3 -3.22 4.28 18.70
N CYS A 4 -2.64 3.08 18.76
CA CYS A 4 -1.42 2.83 19.55
C CYS A 4 -0.24 3.65 19.00
N PHE A 5 -0.07 3.73 17.68
CA PHE A 5 0.98 4.56 17.09
C PHE A 5 0.74 6.05 17.29
N CYS A 6 -0.52 6.51 17.21
CA CYS A 6 -0.86 7.90 17.51
C CYS A 6 -0.54 8.26 18.97
N VAL A 7 -0.88 7.37 19.92
CA VAL A 7 -0.53 7.56 21.34
C VAL A 7 0.97 7.56 21.54
N ASN A 8 1.68 6.64 20.89
CA ASN A 8 3.14 6.57 20.96
C ASN A 8 3.81 7.82 20.38
N MET A 9 3.31 8.36 19.27
CA MET A 9 3.78 9.61 18.68
C MET A 9 3.62 10.80 19.68
N ILE A 10 2.51 10.87 20.43
CA ILE A 10 2.31 11.88 21.47
C ILE A 10 3.32 11.70 22.62
N TYR A 11 3.66 10.46 22.94
CA TYR A 11 4.66 10.15 23.97
C TYR A 11 6.08 10.52 23.55
N VAL A 12 6.45 10.17 22.32
CA VAL A 12 7.77 10.43 21.72
C VAL A 12 8.03 11.93 21.53
N ARG A 13 7.00 12.73 21.25
CA ARG A 13 7.06 14.18 21.01
C ARG A 13 8.19 14.58 20.06
N PRO A 14 8.19 14.10 18.80
CA PRO A 14 9.22 14.46 17.84
C PRO A 14 9.21 15.99 17.62
N GLU A 15 10.38 16.58 17.41
CA GLU A 15 10.47 18.01 17.08
C GLU A 15 9.82 18.29 15.73
N PHE A 16 8.99 19.30 15.66
CA PHE A 16 8.26 19.63 14.42
C PHE A 16 9.21 20.02 13.29
N SER A 17 10.37 20.58 13.61
CA SER A 17 11.46 20.86 12.67
C SER A 17 11.98 19.63 11.97
N ASP A 18 12.13 18.52 12.70
CA ASP A 18 12.65 17.25 12.18
C ASP A 18 11.63 16.58 11.25
N ILE A 19 10.34 16.65 11.61
CA ILE A 19 9.26 16.20 10.75
C ILE A 19 9.26 16.97 9.43
N LEU A 20 9.37 18.31 9.48
CA LEU A 20 9.43 19.13 8.26
C LEU A 20 10.71 18.90 7.46
N GLY A 21 11.84 18.70 8.11
CA GLY A 21 13.11 18.33 7.46
C GLY A 21 13.01 17.00 6.71
N GLY A 22 12.27 16.04 7.25
CA GLY A 22 12.02 14.73 6.64
C GLY A 22 11.21 14.77 5.33
N PHE A 23 10.49 15.87 5.03
CA PHE A 23 9.84 16.03 3.73
C PHE A 23 10.81 16.37 2.60
N ILE A 24 12.05 16.75 2.92
CA ILE A 24 13.09 16.95 1.92
C ILE A 24 13.76 15.59 1.68
N PRO A 25 13.57 14.95 0.51
CA PRO A 25 14.11 13.62 0.26
C PRO A 25 15.64 13.67 0.23
N GLN A 26 16.27 13.07 1.22
CA GLN A 26 17.70 12.82 1.27
C GLN A 26 17.91 11.31 1.12
N ILE A 27 18.39 10.88 -0.04
CA ILE A 27 18.53 9.44 -0.33
C ILE A 27 20.02 9.11 -0.23
N PRO A 28 20.45 8.36 0.79
CA PRO A 28 21.80 7.81 0.84
C PRO A 28 22.06 6.90 -0.36
N SER A 29 23.30 6.88 -0.87
CA SER A 29 23.67 6.08 -2.03
C SER A 29 23.40 4.58 -1.88
N ASP A 30 23.43 4.08 -0.66
CA ASP A 30 23.26 2.66 -0.34
C ASP A 30 21.79 2.25 -0.13
N SER A 31 20.83 3.20 -0.23
CA SER A 31 19.42 2.96 0.06
C SER A 31 18.51 3.02 -1.19
N TYR A 32 19.07 3.04 -2.39
CA TYR A 32 18.28 3.11 -3.63
C TYR A 32 17.34 1.91 -3.80
N ASP A 33 17.78 0.70 -3.49
CA ASP A 33 16.99 -0.51 -3.63
C ASP A 33 15.78 -0.49 -2.68
N GLN A 34 16.00 -0.03 -1.45
CA GLN A 34 14.95 0.12 -0.44
C GLN A 34 13.93 1.19 -0.86
N MET A 35 14.39 2.30 -1.43
CA MET A 35 13.52 3.36 -1.93
C MET A 35 12.63 2.87 -3.07
N ILE A 36 13.19 2.17 -4.05
CA ILE A 36 12.43 1.62 -5.18
C ILE A 36 11.43 0.57 -4.68
N GLY A 37 11.85 -0.29 -3.76
CA GLY A 37 10.99 -1.27 -3.12
C GLY A 37 9.83 -0.60 -2.36
N LEU A 38 10.09 0.47 -1.62
CA LEU A 38 9.07 1.24 -0.89
C LEU A 38 8.02 1.84 -1.84
N VAL A 39 8.44 2.43 -2.95
CA VAL A 39 7.51 2.96 -3.97
C VAL A 39 6.63 1.84 -4.54
N GLY A 40 7.22 0.68 -4.86
CA GLY A 40 6.49 -0.49 -5.34
C GLY A 40 5.53 -1.09 -4.31
N ALA A 41 5.88 -1.04 -3.02
CA ALA A 41 5.03 -1.49 -1.92
C ALA A 41 3.81 -0.58 -1.70
N VAL A 42 3.97 0.72 -1.89
CA VAL A 42 2.89 1.71 -1.70
C VAL A 42 1.94 1.74 -2.90
N ILE A 43 2.47 1.76 -4.12
CA ILE A 43 1.67 1.78 -5.35
C ILE A 43 1.39 0.35 -5.80
N MET A 44 0.39 -0.27 -5.20
CA MET A 44 0.00 -1.65 -5.51
C MET A 44 -0.90 -1.71 -6.74
N PRO A 45 -0.51 -2.42 -7.82
CA PRO A 45 -1.31 -2.55 -9.05
C PRO A 45 -2.72 -3.05 -8.82
N HIS A 46 -2.88 -4.04 -7.97
CA HIS A 46 -4.18 -4.63 -7.68
C HIS A 46 -5.14 -3.65 -7.01
N ASN A 47 -4.66 -2.70 -6.21
CA ASN A 47 -5.49 -1.66 -5.60
C ASN A 47 -6.04 -0.69 -6.64
N LEU A 48 -5.27 -0.35 -7.68
CA LEU A 48 -5.73 0.49 -8.78
C LEU A 48 -6.86 -0.17 -9.57
N PHE A 49 -6.71 -1.46 -9.90
CA PHE A 49 -7.74 -2.23 -10.59
C PHE A 49 -8.98 -2.41 -9.73
N LEU A 50 -8.82 -2.70 -8.43
CA LEU A 50 -9.93 -2.84 -7.50
C LEU A 50 -10.69 -1.53 -7.34
N HIS A 51 -10.00 -0.41 -7.16
CA HIS A 51 -10.64 0.91 -7.04
C HIS A 51 -11.45 1.25 -8.30
N SER A 52 -10.89 1.01 -9.48
CA SER A 52 -11.61 1.19 -10.75
C SER A 52 -12.86 0.33 -10.82
N ALA A 53 -12.79 -0.94 -10.44
CA ALA A 53 -13.94 -1.85 -10.44
C ALA A 53 -15.03 -1.40 -9.45
N LEU A 54 -14.65 -0.94 -8.26
CA LEU A 54 -15.58 -0.44 -7.24
C LEU A 54 -16.27 0.86 -7.68
N VAL A 55 -15.55 1.77 -8.35
CA VAL A 55 -16.15 2.97 -8.91
C VAL A 55 -17.14 2.61 -10.03
N LEU A 56 -16.79 1.61 -10.87
CA LEU A 56 -17.68 1.14 -11.93
C LEU A 56 -18.95 0.45 -11.42
N SER A 57 -18.93 -0.14 -10.24
CA SER A 57 -20.09 -0.81 -9.64
C SER A 57 -21.13 0.15 -9.07
N ARG A 58 -20.79 1.43 -8.93
CA ARG A 58 -21.75 2.46 -8.46
C ARG A 58 -22.73 2.83 -9.55
N GLU A 59 -24.00 2.90 -9.19
CA GLU A 59 -25.06 3.35 -10.09
C GLU A 59 -24.91 4.84 -10.38
N LEU A 60 -24.58 5.16 -11.62
CA LEU A 60 -24.39 6.53 -12.12
C LEU A 60 -24.95 6.64 -13.52
N ASP A 61 -25.75 7.66 -13.78
CA ASP A 61 -26.15 7.99 -15.15
C ASP A 61 -24.97 8.59 -15.92
N ARG A 62 -24.33 7.75 -16.72
CA ARG A 62 -23.17 8.12 -17.53
C ARG A 62 -23.51 8.86 -18.82
N SER A 63 -24.80 9.06 -19.13
CA SER A 63 -25.25 9.87 -20.25
C SER A 63 -25.25 11.35 -19.91
N ASN A 64 -25.43 11.69 -18.61
CA ASN A 64 -25.48 13.05 -18.13
C ASN A 64 -24.08 13.55 -17.66
N ARG A 65 -23.58 14.56 -18.34
CA ARG A 65 -22.29 15.17 -18.10
C ARG A 65 -22.15 15.86 -16.74
N LYS A 66 -23.26 16.38 -16.21
CA LYS A 66 -23.27 17.04 -14.89
C LYS A 66 -23.08 16.00 -13.80
N ASP A 67 -23.76 14.86 -13.88
CA ASP A 67 -23.72 13.80 -12.91
C ASP A 67 -22.32 13.15 -12.86
N ILE A 68 -21.66 13.02 -14.03
CA ILE A 68 -20.27 12.53 -14.08
C ILE A 68 -19.29 13.49 -13.39
N LYS A 69 -19.43 14.80 -13.58
CA LYS A 69 -18.56 15.79 -12.92
C LYS A 69 -18.77 15.81 -11.41
N GLU A 70 -20.01 15.76 -10.99
CA GLU A 70 -20.38 15.71 -9.58
C GLU A 70 -19.86 14.42 -8.93
N ALA A 71 -20.06 13.28 -9.57
CA ALA A 71 -19.54 12.00 -9.09
C ALA A 71 -18.01 12.02 -8.97
N ASN A 72 -17.30 12.53 -9.96
CA ASN A 72 -15.84 12.66 -9.91
C ASN A 72 -15.37 13.56 -8.77
N PHE A 73 -16.09 14.61 -8.47
CA PHE A 73 -15.78 15.46 -7.31
C PHE A 73 -15.91 14.68 -5.99
N TYR A 74 -17.02 13.97 -5.80
CA TYR A 74 -17.22 13.18 -4.57
C TYR A 74 -16.23 12.02 -4.46
N PHE A 75 -15.91 11.33 -5.56
CA PHE A 75 -14.89 10.27 -5.55
C PHE A 75 -13.50 10.80 -5.21
N SER A 76 -13.15 11.98 -5.75
CA SER A 76 -11.88 12.63 -5.42
C SER A 76 -11.84 13.08 -3.96
N LEU A 77 -12.95 13.59 -3.43
CA LEU A 77 -13.06 13.98 -2.03
C LEU A 77 -12.92 12.77 -1.10
N GLU A 78 -13.64 11.69 -1.38
CA GLU A 78 -13.57 10.43 -0.64
C GLU A 78 -12.13 9.87 -0.63
N ALA A 79 -11.49 9.83 -1.80
CA ALA A 79 -10.10 9.37 -1.93
C ALA A 79 -9.13 10.27 -1.16
N THR A 80 -9.30 11.60 -1.24
CA THR A 80 -8.44 12.56 -0.53
C THR A 80 -8.55 12.40 0.97
N ILE A 81 -9.74 12.26 1.52
CA ILE A 81 -9.94 12.06 2.97
C ILE A 81 -9.29 10.74 3.40
N SER A 82 -9.55 9.65 2.68
CA SER A 82 -9.01 8.32 3.00
C SER A 82 -7.47 8.30 2.95
N LEU A 83 -6.88 8.92 1.92
CA LEU A 83 -5.43 9.04 1.77
C LEU A 83 -4.80 9.94 2.84
N SER A 84 -5.48 11.02 3.24
CA SER A 84 -5.01 11.91 4.31
C SER A 84 -4.95 11.18 5.66
N VAL A 85 -5.96 10.38 5.98
CA VAL A 85 -5.96 9.56 7.19
C VAL A 85 -4.85 8.52 7.14
N SER A 86 -4.68 7.84 6.01
CA SER A 86 -3.61 6.86 5.82
C SER A 86 -2.22 7.50 5.94
N PHE A 87 -2.03 8.67 5.34
CA PHE A 87 -0.80 9.45 5.44
C PHE A 87 -0.46 9.78 6.90
N PHE A 88 -1.45 10.26 7.67
CA PHE A 88 -1.25 10.58 9.08
C PHE A 88 -0.86 9.34 9.91
N ILE A 89 -1.51 8.20 9.68
CA ILE A 89 -1.16 6.94 10.36
C ILE A 89 0.26 6.51 10.01
N ASN A 90 0.63 6.55 8.72
CA ASN A 90 1.98 6.22 8.28
C ASN A 90 3.04 7.13 8.89
N MET A 91 2.76 8.43 8.99
CA MET A 91 3.64 9.38 9.66
C MET A 91 3.86 9.00 11.13
N CYS A 92 2.80 8.64 11.87
CA CYS A 92 2.92 8.18 13.26
C CYS A 92 3.80 6.92 13.37
N VAL A 93 3.65 5.99 12.45
CA VAL A 93 4.46 4.75 12.40
C VAL A 93 5.94 5.08 12.17
N ILE A 94 6.23 5.89 11.15
CA ILE A 94 7.61 6.28 10.80
C ILE A 94 8.28 7.02 11.96
N CYS A 95 7.61 8.02 12.55
CA CYS A 95 8.16 8.76 13.69
C CYS A 95 8.45 7.85 14.89
N THR A 96 7.57 6.89 15.17
CA THR A 96 7.77 5.93 16.26
C THR A 96 9.02 5.07 16.05
N PHE A 97 9.17 4.50 14.85
CA PHE A 97 10.31 3.63 14.55
C PHE A 97 11.62 4.40 14.38
N ALA A 98 11.58 5.60 13.81
CA ALA A 98 12.75 6.46 13.72
C ALA A 98 13.28 6.81 15.11
N TYR A 99 12.41 7.24 16.02
CA TYR A 99 12.82 7.54 17.40
C TYR A 99 13.44 6.34 18.09
N TRP A 100 12.84 5.16 17.95
CA TRP A 100 13.35 3.95 18.57
C TRP A 100 14.72 3.54 18.00
N HIS A 101 14.89 3.62 16.67
CA HIS A 101 16.16 3.33 16.01
C HIS A 101 17.30 4.23 16.48
N PHE A 102 17.06 5.53 16.64
CA PHE A 102 18.07 6.46 17.16
C PHE A 102 18.38 6.27 18.64
N LYS A 103 17.44 5.76 19.42
CA LYS A 103 17.61 5.56 20.86
C LYS A 103 18.37 4.27 21.19
N ASP A 104 18.17 3.21 20.43
CA ASP A 104 18.71 1.87 20.70
C ASP A 104 19.96 1.52 19.87
N GLU A 105 20.78 2.55 19.57
CA GLU A 105 22.12 2.43 18.94
C GLU A 105 22.17 1.51 17.71
N GLY A 106 21.15 1.57 16.83
CA GLY A 106 21.23 0.98 15.49
C GLY A 106 20.87 -0.51 15.40
N HIS A 107 20.09 -1.03 16.33
CA HIS A 107 19.50 -2.36 16.13
C HIS A 107 18.56 -2.38 14.94
N ASP A 108 18.70 -3.37 14.08
CA ASP A 108 17.84 -3.54 12.91
C ASP A 108 16.39 -3.78 13.31
N ILE A 109 15.50 -2.94 12.77
CA ILE A 109 14.06 -3.05 12.99
C ILE A 109 13.51 -4.08 12.02
N THR A 110 13.19 -5.26 12.52
CA THR A 110 12.53 -6.32 11.77
C THR A 110 11.06 -6.43 12.20
N LEU A 111 10.24 -7.14 11.44
CA LEU A 111 8.86 -7.42 11.84
C LEU A 111 8.77 -8.13 13.20
N GLN A 112 9.79 -8.90 13.57
CA GLN A 112 9.86 -9.62 14.84
C GLN A 112 10.23 -8.70 16.02
N THR A 113 11.10 -7.71 15.80
CA THR A 113 11.56 -6.78 16.83
C THR A 113 10.74 -5.52 16.96
N ALA A 114 9.88 -5.23 15.97
CA ALA A 114 9.06 -4.01 15.93
C ALA A 114 8.14 -3.79 17.15
N HIS A 115 7.75 -4.87 17.86
CA HIS A 115 6.98 -4.75 19.10
C HIS A 115 7.78 -4.08 20.24
N LEU A 116 9.11 -4.10 20.18
CA LEU A 116 9.97 -3.47 21.17
C LEU A 116 9.82 -1.94 21.16
N ALA A 117 9.62 -1.36 19.98
CA ALA A 117 9.36 0.07 19.84
C ALA A 117 8.06 0.54 20.54
N LEU A 118 7.10 -0.36 20.72
CA LEU A 118 5.85 -0.08 21.43
C LEU A 118 5.90 -0.44 22.91
N ARG A 119 6.92 -1.21 23.33
CA ARG A 119 7.04 -1.73 24.70
C ARG A 119 7.19 -0.63 25.74
N GLU A 120 7.86 0.46 25.42
CA GLU A 120 8.04 1.59 26.32
C GLU A 120 6.72 2.23 26.73
N THR A 121 5.75 2.30 25.81
CA THR A 121 4.45 2.92 26.07
C THR A 121 3.41 1.94 26.60
N PHE A 122 3.39 0.70 26.10
CA PHE A 122 2.36 -0.30 26.38
C PHE A 122 2.84 -1.49 27.22
N GLY A 123 4.11 -1.50 27.63
CA GLY A 123 4.70 -2.58 28.41
C GLY A 123 4.66 -3.93 27.69
N GLU A 124 4.55 -5.01 28.46
CA GLU A 124 4.53 -6.39 27.92
C GLU A 124 3.33 -6.68 27.01
N GLY A 125 2.24 -5.90 27.11
CA GLY A 125 1.10 -5.99 26.24
C GLY A 125 1.37 -5.59 24.78
N ALA A 126 2.44 -4.84 24.51
CA ALA A 126 2.83 -4.38 23.18
C ALA A 126 3.00 -5.54 22.19
N LYS A 127 3.59 -6.65 22.64
CA LYS A 127 3.78 -7.85 21.81
C LYS A 127 2.44 -8.43 21.30
N ILE A 128 1.44 -8.50 22.16
CA ILE A 128 0.12 -9.02 21.82
C ILE A 128 -0.60 -8.07 20.87
N VAL A 129 -0.57 -6.77 21.18
CA VAL A 129 -1.18 -5.73 20.31
C VAL A 129 -0.54 -5.73 18.92
N TRP A 130 0.78 -5.86 18.86
CA TRP A 130 1.51 -5.96 17.60
C TRP A 130 1.10 -7.20 16.80
N ALA A 131 1.11 -8.39 17.44
CA ALA A 131 0.76 -9.65 16.79
C ALA A 131 -0.67 -9.65 16.23
N ILE A 132 -1.65 -9.19 17.02
CA ILE A 132 -3.05 -9.08 16.58
C ILE A 132 -3.17 -8.06 15.43
N GLY A 133 -2.49 -6.93 15.54
CA GLY A 133 -2.49 -5.91 14.50
C GLY A 133 -1.88 -6.41 13.19
N LEU A 134 -0.77 -7.13 13.26
CA LEU A 134 -0.10 -7.73 12.10
C LEU A 134 -0.99 -8.80 11.44
N LEU A 135 -1.61 -9.66 12.25
CA LEU A 135 -2.56 -10.67 11.77
C LEU A 135 -3.75 -10.03 11.06
N ALA A 136 -4.35 -9.00 11.65
CA ALA A 136 -5.49 -8.29 11.07
C ALA A 136 -5.11 -7.58 9.76
N ALA A 137 -3.94 -6.94 9.70
CA ALA A 137 -3.43 -6.28 8.50
C ALA A 137 -3.16 -7.28 7.38
N GLY A 138 -2.52 -8.42 7.69
CA GLY A 138 -2.27 -9.49 6.73
C GLY A 138 -3.56 -10.10 6.20
N GLN A 139 -4.55 -10.33 7.05
CA GLN A 139 -5.86 -10.83 6.64
C GLN A 139 -6.59 -9.85 5.73
N SER A 140 -6.61 -8.56 6.07
CA SER A 140 -7.22 -7.51 5.25
C SER A 140 -6.57 -7.41 3.88
N SER A 141 -5.23 -7.38 3.83
CA SER A 141 -4.47 -7.34 2.58
C SER A 141 -4.72 -8.57 1.70
N THR A 142 -4.79 -9.76 2.29
CA THR A 142 -5.10 -11.00 1.58
C THR A 142 -6.49 -10.99 0.97
N MET A 143 -7.50 -10.49 1.70
CA MET A 143 -8.87 -10.35 1.18
C MET A 143 -8.92 -9.38 0.01
N THR A 144 -8.30 -8.20 0.14
CA THR A 144 -8.26 -7.18 -0.90
C THR A 144 -7.56 -7.71 -2.16
N GLY A 145 -6.41 -8.34 -2.03
CA GLY A 145 -5.68 -8.94 -3.15
C GLY A 145 -6.45 -10.05 -3.86
N THR A 146 -7.16 -10.90 -3.11
CA THR A 146 -8.01 -11.95 -3.68
C THR A 146 -9.17 -11.37 -4.47
N TYR A 147 -9.81 -10.33 -3.95
CA TYR A 147 -10.93 -9.66 -4.59
C TYR A 147 -10.49 -8.95 -5.88
N ALA A 148 -9.37 -8.24 -5.83
CA ALA A 148 -8.76 -7.62 -7.00
C ALA A 148 -8.40 -8.66 -8.07
N GLY A 149 -7.85 -9.82 -7.68
CA GLY A 149 -7.53 -10.93 -8.57
C GLY A 149 -8.73 -11.47 -9.32
N GLN A 150 -9.92 -11.50 -8.69
CA GLN A 150 -11.17 -11.88 -9.37
C GLN A 150 -11.52 -10.92 -10.51
N PHE A 151 -11.43 -9.61 -10.28
CA PHE A 151 -11.68 -8.61 -11.32
C PHE A 151 -10.69 -8.71 -12.48
N VAL A 152 -9.41 -8.95 -12.17
CA VAL A 152 -8.37 -9.14 -13.19
C VAL A 152 -8.65 -10.38 -14.03
N MET A 153 -8.98 -11.51 -13.40
CA MET A 153 -9.31 -12.74 -14.14
C MET A 153 -10.55 -12.60 -15.01
N GLN A 154 -11.58 -11.93 -14.53
CA GLN A 154 -12.82 -11.71 -15.29
C GLN A 154 -12.62 -10.69 -16.42
N GLY A 155 -11.87 -9.60 -16.16
CA GLY A 155 -11.66 -8.51 -17.11
C GLY A 155 -10.63 -8.83 -18.19
N PHE A 156 -9.44 -9.30 -17.82
CA PHE A 156 -8.34 -9.52 -18.77
C PHE A 156 -8.33 -10.93 -19.35
N LEU A 157 -8.52 -11.96 -18.52
CA LEU A 157 -8.41 -13.34 -18.94
C LEU A 157 -9.75 -13.91 -19.43
N ARG A 158 -10.86 -13.22 -19.18
CA ARG A 158 -12.22 -13.63 -19.52
C ARG A 158 -12.57 -15.05 -19.02
N LEU A 159 -11.95 -15.47 -17.93
CA LEU A 159 -12.18 -16.79 -17.35
C LEU A 159 -13.50 -16.77 -16.57
N ARG A 160 -14.44 -17.60 -16.98
CA ARG A 160 -15.77 -17.75 -16.36
C ARG A 160 -15.81 -18.96 -15.42
N PHE A 161 -14.91 -19.00 -14.47
CA PHE A 161 -14.96 -20.02 -13.41
C PHE A 161 -15.93 -19.61 -12.31
N ALA A 162 -16.44 -20.60 -11.59
CA ALA A 162 -17.22 -20.32 -10.38
C ALA A 162 -16.40 -19.49 -9.38
N PRO A 163 -16.99 -18.52 -8.65
CA PRO A 163 -16.26 -17.59 -7.79
C PRO A 163 -15.32 -18.27 -6.78
N TRP A 164 -15.74 -19.42 -6.22
CA TRP A 164 -14.91 -20.16 -5.27
C TRP A 164 -13.65 -20.75 -5.90
N ILE A 165 -13.71 -21.19 -7.18
CA ILE A 165 -12.55 -21.70 -7.92
C ILE A 165 -11.57 -20.57 -8.18
N GLN A 166 -12.05 -19.38 -8.54
CA GLN A 166 -11.22 -18.19 -8.75
C GLN A 166 -10.46 -17.83 -7.47
N VAL A 167 -11.15 -17.85 -6.32
CA VAL A 167 -10.52 -17.64 -5.01
C VAL A 167 -9.47 -18.69 -4.71
N LEU A 168 -9.77 -19.95 -4.94
CA LEU A 168 -8.85 -21.05 -4.70
C LEU A 168 -7.57 -20.90 -5.53
N ILE A 169 -7.70 -20.65 -6.84
CA ILE A 169 -6.57 -20.48 -7.74
C ILE A 169 -5.70 -19.29 -7.31
N THR A 170 -6.31 -18.11 -7.11
CA THR A 170 -5.56 -16.91 -6.75
C THR A 170 -4.84 -17.06 -5.41
N ARG A 171 -5.47 -17.68 -4.43
CA ARG A 171 -4.85 -17.92 -3.13
C ARG A 171 -3.75 -18.97 -3.20
N SER A 172 -3.95 -20.03 -3.93
CA SER A 172 -2.92 -21.09 -4.08
C SER A 172 -1.66 -20.54 -4.76
N ILE A 173 -1.83 -19.75 -5.83
CA ILE A 173 -0.71 -19.10 -6.54
C ILE A 173 0.05 -18.13 -5.62
N ALA A 174 -0.63 -17.46 -4.70
CA ALA A 174 0.01 -16.54 -3.77
C ALA A 174 0.64 -17.25 -2.56
N ILE A 175 -0.06 -18.22 -1.96
CA ILE A 175 0.35 -18.86 -0.70
C ILE A 175 1.48 -19.86 -0.93
N LEU A 176 1.45 -20.66 -2.02
CA LEU A 176 2.48 -21.67 -2.24
C LEU A 176 3.89 -21.09 -2.35
N PRO A 177 4.16 -20.06 -3.17
CA PRO A 177 5.48 -19.44 -3.21
C PRO A 177 5.87 -18.82 -1.87
N SER A 178 4.93 -18.13 -1.19
CA SER A 178 5.23 -17.50 0.09
C SER A 178 5.54 -18.50 1.20
N LEU A 179 4.90 -19.67 1.21
CA LEU A 179 5.24 -20.76 2.14
C LEU A 179 6.63 -21.32 1.85
N VAL A 180 6.97 -21.52 0.56
CA VAL A 180 8.29 -21.98 0.15
C VAL A 180 9.36 -21.01 0.61
N VAL A 181 9.13 -19.73 0.34
CA VAL A 181 10.02 -18.66 0.78
C VAL A 181 10.15 -18.66 2.31
N ALA A 182 9.06 -18.62 3.07
CA ALA A 182 9.07 -18.63 4.52
C ALA A 182 9.76 -19.87 5.12
N TYR A 183 9.69 -21.02 4.45
CA TYR A 183 10.38 -22.23 4.88
C TYR A 183 11.91 -22.14 4.69
N TYR A 184 12.36 -21.56 3.58
CA TYR A 184 13.78 -21.38 3.30
C TYR A 184 14.38 -20.17 4.02
N GLU A 185 13.55 -19.21 4.47
CA GLU A 185 13.94 -17.95 5.11
C GLU A 185 14.23 -18.02 6.60
N ALA A 186 14.14 -19.14 7.17
CA ALA A 186 14.81 -19.31 8.47
C ALA A 186 16.31 -18.86 8.39
N TYR A 187 16.78 -18.48 7.21
CA TYR A 187 18.12 -18.01 6.86
C TYR A 187 18.10 -16.75 5.95
N ASP A 188 18.08 -15.58 6.55
CA ASP A 188 18.79 -14.32 6.23
C ASP A 188 18.62 -13.55 4.90
N SER A 189 17.70 -13.75 3.95
CA SER A 189 17.79 -12.90 2.74
C SER A 189 16.52 -12.53 1.96
N VAL A 190 15.36 -12.58 2.54
CA VAL A 190 14.09 -12.44 1.78
C VAL A 190 13.62 -11.02 1.55
N ASP A 191 13.95 -10.10 2.43
CA ASP A 191 13.55 -8.70 2.29
C ASP A 191 14.03 -8.10 0.95
N GLY A 192 15.22 -8.49 0.49
CA GLY A 192 15.77 -8.08 -0.79
C GLY A 192 14.95 -8.56 -2.00
N TRP A 193 14.55 -9.83 -2.01
CA TRP A 193 13.74 -10.40 -3.10
C TRP A 193 12.34 -9.82 -3.16
N ILE A 194 11.70 -9.58 -2.01
CA ILE A 194 10.39 -8.92 -1.94
C ILE A 194 10.48 -7.52 -2.53
N ASN A 195 11.48 -6.74 -2.19
CA ASN A 195 11.71 -5.40 -2.72
C ASN A 195 11.88 -5.40 -4.24
N ILE A 196 12.66 -6.34 -4.78
CA ILE A 196 12.85 -6.48 -6.23
C ILE A 196 11.52 -6.83 -6.92
N LEU A 197 10.76 -7.78 -6.39
CA LEU A 197 9.46 -8.16 -6.96
C LEU A 197 8.47 -6.99 -6.95
N GLN A 198 8.42 -6.22 -5.87
CA GLN A 198 7.59 -5.04 -5.76
C GLN A 198 8.00 -3.96 -6.76
N ALA A 199 9.28 -3.75 -6.97
CA ALA A 199 9.80 -2.81 -7.95
C ALA A 199 9.44 -3.20 -9.39
N ILE A 200 9.56 -4.49 -9.74
CA ILE A 200 9.28 -4.99 -11.09
C ILE A 200 7.79 -4.89 -11.44
N GLN A 201 6.87 -5.13 -10.50
CA GLN A 201 5.43 -5.11 -10.78
C GLN A 201 4.88 -3.71 -11.06
N LEU A 202 5.52 -2.66 -10.55
CA LEU A 202 5.04 -1.28 -10.64
C LEU A 202 4.87 -0.77 -12.09
N PRO A 203 5.84 -0.91 -13.01
CA PRO A 203 5.71 -0.45 -14.39
C PRO A 203 4.56 -1.11 -15.15
N PHE A 204 4.26 -2.39 -14.87
CA PHE A 204 3.19 -3.13 -15.54
C PHE A 204 1.80 -2.57 -15.27
N ALA A 205 1.59 -1.91 -14.16
CA ALA A 205 0.32 -1.25 -13.85
C ALA A 205 0.34 0.24 -14.20
N LEU A 206 1.44 0.93 -13.91
CA LEU A 206 1.54 2.37 -14.03
C LEU A 206 1.54 2.80 -15.52
N ILE A 207 2.29 2.11 -16.38
CA ILE A 207 2.38 2.45 -17.81
C ILE A 207 1.02 2.34 -18.52
N PRO A 208 0.27 1.22 -18.42
CA PRO A 208 -1.06 1.14 -19.01
C PRO A 208 -2.03 2.18 -18.43
N LEU A 209 -1.99 2.41 -17.11
CA LEU A 209 -2.85 3.40 -16.45
C LEU A 209 -2.61 4.79 -17.01
N LEU A 210 -1.35 5.24 -17.09
CA LEU A 210 -0.98 6.54 -17.63
C LEU A 210 -1.37 6.65 -19.12
N LYS A 211 -1.18 5.58 -19.89
CA LYS A 211 -1.57 5.55 -21.30
C LYS A 211 -3.09 5.68 -21.47
N PHE A 212 -3.91 4.98 -20.68
CA PHE A 212 -5.35 5.07 -20.74
C PHE A 212 -5.86 6.45 -20.31
N THR A 213 -5.34 7.00 -19.22
CA THR A 213 -5.77 8.31 -18.70
C THR A 213 -5.30 9.49 -19.55
N SER A 214 -4.26 9.30 -20.37
CA SER A 214 -3.75 10.32 -21.32
C SER A 214 -4.43 10.28 -22.69
N THR A 215 -5.08 9.18 -23.04
CA THR A 215 -5.64 8.98 -24.37
C THR A 215 -6.97 9.73 -24.55
N SER A 216 -7.02 10.65 -25.51
CA SER A 216 -8.22 11.45 -25.80
C SER A 216 -9.41 10.63 -26.32
N THR A 217 -9.16 9.51 -26.99
CA THR A 217 -10.20 8.63 -27.50
C THR A 217 -10.99 7.95 -26.38
N ILE A 218 -10.33 7.65 -25.26
CA ILE A 218 -10.94 6.98 -24.10
C ILE A 218 -11.50 8.00 -23.12
N MET A 219 -10.69 8.98 -22.70
CA MET A 219 -11.03 9.92 -21.63
C MET A 219 -11.72 11.18 -22.11
N LYS A 220 -11.73 11.45 -23.41
CA LYS A 220 -12.33 12.65 -24.01
C LYS A 220 -11.87 13.93 -23.28
N GLU A 221 -12.80 14.64 -22.64
CA GLU A 221 -12.53 15.89 -21.90
C GLU A 221 -11.92 15.69 -20.52
N PHE A 222 -12.03 14.48 -19.97
CA PHE A 222 -11.46 14.11 -18.66
C PHE A 222 -10.00 13.62 -18.77
N ARG A 223 -9.38 13.84 -19.91
CA ARG A 223 -7.99 13.50 -20.16
C ARG A 223 -7.05 14.24 -19.20
N ASN A 224 -6.04 13.54 -18.69
CA ASN A 224 -4.98 14.14 -17.87
C ASN A 224 -4.29 15.29 -18.61
N HIS A 225 -3.91 16.32 -17.88
CA HIS A 225 -3.17 17.44 -18.43
C HIS A 225 -1.78 16.98 -18.91
N LYS A 226 -1.25 17.61 -19.98
CA LYS A 226 0.03 17.21 -20.60
C LYS A 226 1.21 17.10 -19.60
N TYR A 227 1.22 17.91 -18.57
CA TYR A 227 2.29 17.87 -17.53
C TYR A 227 2.27 16.58 -16.69
N VAL A 228 1.14 15.92 -16.54
CA VAL A 228 1.01 14.65 -15.82
C VAL A 228 1.41 13.46 -16.70
N THR A 229 1.46 13.65 -18.01
CA THR A 229 1.73 12.59 -19.00
C THR A 229 3.20 12.56 -19.45
N CYS A 230 4.00 13.52 -19.02
CA CYS A 230 5.44 13.64 -19.38
C CYS A 230 6.38 12.86 -18.42
N PHE A 231 5.88 11.83 -17.75
CA PHE A 231 6.69 10.87 -16.99
C PHE A 231 6.77 9.54 -17.70
#